data_1d05db119289ae8a2f7a90533ad54bb6
#
_entry.id   1d05db119289ae8a2f7a90533ad54bb6
#
_cell.length_a   1.000
_cell.length_b   1.000
_cell.length_c   1.000
_cell.angle_alpha   90.00
_cell.angle_beta   90.00
_cell.angle_gamma   90.00
#
_symmetry.space_group_name_H-M   'P 1'
#
loop_
_entity.id
_entity.type
_entity.pdbx_description
1 polymer ?
#
loop_
_entity_poly.entity_id
_entity_poly.type
_entity_poly.pdbx_seq_one_letter_code
_entity_poly.pdbx_strand_id
1 'polypeptide(L)'
;MENTKAEYDANLINRFLTISRILNPRSKLGIYDLHTYYEQPHYLYESSLRFMSLLAGHFDDYITHLYEASNSIIRRDTSVCYFDCTNYYFEIETADDDYVDEVTGEISSALRKYGISKQHQPSPIVQMGLFIDAQ
;
A
#
# COMPACT_ATOMS: atom_id res chain seq x y z
N MET A 1 -0.48 -7.52 20.34
CA MET A 1 -1.40 -7.68 19.19
C MET A 1 -2.75 -8.09 19.75
N GLU A 2 -3.70 -7.19 19.77
CA GLU A 2 -5.08 -7.53 20.10
C GLU A 2 -5.60 -8.52 19.07
N ASN A 3 -6.16 -9.59 19.59
CA ASN A 3 -6.67 -10.71 18.80
C ASN A 3 -8.01 -10.31 18.15
N THR A 4 -7.95 -9.44 17.16
CA THR A 4 -9.10 -9.14 16.31
C THR A 4 -9.45 -10.43 15.57
N LYS A 5 -10.53 -11.04 15.97
CA LYS A 5 -11.12 -12.23 15.33
C LYS A 5 -11.59 -11.82 13.93
N ALA A 6 -10.66 -11.77 12.98
CA ALA A 6 -11.01 -11.53 11.59
C ALA A 6 -11.79 -12.76 11.10
N GLU A 7 -12.97 -12.54 10.53
CA GLU A 7 -13.80 -13.58 9.90
C GLU A 7 -13.18 -14.13 8.61
N TYR A 8 -11.94 -13.73 8.28
CA TYR A 8 -11.22 -14.10 7.07
C TYR A 8 -9.72 -14.29 7.37
N ASP A 9 -9.05 -15.11 6.58
CA ASP A 9 -7.60 -15.28 6.64
C ASP A 9 -6.87 -14.11 5.97
N ALA A 10 -6.37 -13.18 6.78
CA ALA A 10 -5.64 -12.00 6.32
C ALA A 10 -4.34 -12.37 5.57
N ASN A 11 -3.61 -13.40 6.02
CA ASN A 11 -2.38 -13.84 5.38
C ASN A 11 -2.64 -14.40 3.98
N LEU A 12 -3.72 -15.13 3.86
CA LEU A 12 -4.15 -15.71 2.59
C LEU A 12 -4.51 -14.61 1.58
N ILE A 13 -5.27 -13.60 2.02
CA ILE A 13 -5.62 -12.45 1.17
C ILE A 13 -4.36 -11.67 0.79
N ASN A 14 -3.47 -11.37 1.75
CA ASN A 14 -2.22 -10.67 1.50
C ASN A 14 -1.37 -11.39 0.44
N ARG A 15 -1.14 -12.68 0.66
CA ARG A 15 -0.38 -13.53 -0.28
C ARG A 15 -0.98 -13.51 -1.67
N PHE A 16 -2.30 -13.67 -1.76
CA PHE A 16 -2.99 -13.68 -3.03
C PHE A 16 -2.89 -12.33 -3.76
N LEU A 17 -3.17 -11.22 -3.09
CA LEU A 17 -3.07 -9.88 -3.67
C LEU A 17 -1.65 -9.57 -4.13
N THR A 18 -0.63 -9.99 -3.36
CA THR A 18 0.78 -9.78 -3.70
C THR A 18 1.19 -10.59 -4.93
N ILE A 19 0.93 -11.89 -4.94
CA ILE A 19 1.28 -12.77 -6.06
C ILE A 19 0.56 -12.34 -7.33
N SER A 20 -0.74 -12.06 -7.23
CA SER A 20 -1.53 -11.61 -8.39
C SER A 20 -1.04 -10.27 -8.93
N ARG A 21 -0.56 -9.37 -8.07
CA ARG A 21 0.01 -8.09 -8.49
C ARG A 21 1.29 -8.26 -9.30
N ILE A 22 2.09 -9.27 -8.97
CA ILE A 22 3.34 -9.58 -9.69
C ILE A 22 3.05 -10.29 -11.03
N LEU A 23 2.16 -11.30 -11.00
CA LEU A 23 1.92 -12.15 -12.18
C LEU A 23 0.98 -11.50 -13.20
N ASN A 24 -0.05 -10.79 -12.74
CA ASN A 24 -1.08 -10.20 -13.59
C ASN A 24 -1.67 -8.95 -12.94
N PRO A 25 -0.98 -7.81 -13.03
CA PRO A 25 -1.38 -6.58 -12.35
C PRO A 25 -2.71 -6.05 -12.88
N ARG A 26 -3.71 -6.00 -12.02
CA ARG A 26 -5.08 -5.51 -12.29
C ARG A 26 -5.60 -4.70 -11.10
N SER A 27 -6.78 -4.13 -11.25
CA SER A 27 -7.53 -3.56 -10.11
C SER A 27 -7.83 -4.62 -9.05
N LYS A 28 -8.18 -4.22 -7.84
CA LYS A 28 -8.54 -5.17 -6.78
C LYS A 28 -9.73 -6.06 -7.17
N LEU A 29 -10.72 -5.48 -7.82
CA LEU A 29 -11.86 -6.24 -8.37
C LEU A 29 -11.39 -7.20 -9.47
N GLY A 30 -10.58 -6.73 -10.41
CA GLY A 30 -10.05 -7.58 -11.48
C GLY A 30 -9.12 -8.70 -10.98
N ILE A 31 -8.42 -8.50 -9.85
CA ILE A 31 -7.67 -9.56 -9.17
C ILE A 31 -8.64 -10.56 -8.52
N TYR A 32 -9.70 -10.08 -7.86
CA TYR A 32 -10.72 -10.94 -7.28
C TYR A 32 -11.37 -11.84 -8.32
N ASP A 33 -11.70 -11.32 -9.51
CA ASP A 33 -12.29 -12.08 -10.60
C ASP A 33 -11.38 -13.21 -11.13
N LEU A 34 -10.06 -13.11 -10.88
CA LEU A 34 -9.11 -14.18 -11.23
C LEU A 34 -9.16 -15.38 -10.28
N HIS A 35 -9.94 -15.32 -9.21
CA HIS A 35 -9.99 -16.37 -8.21
C HIS A 35 -10.37 -17.75 -8.76
N THR A 36 -11.02 -17.81 -9.89
CA THR A 36 -11.38 -19.07 -10.58
C THR A 36 -10.22 -19.74 -11.31
N TYR A 37 -9.11 -19.02 -11.56
CA TYR A 37 -7.99 -19.52 -12.37
C TYR A 37 -6.79 -20.02 -11.57
N TYR A 38 -6.73 -19.69 -10.29
CA TYR A 38 -5.66 -20.13 -9.40
C TYR A 38 -6.28 -20.86 -8.22
N GLU A 39 -5.62 -21.85 -7.64
CA GLU A 39 -6.08 -22.52 -6.40
C GLU A 39 -6.36 -21.50 -5.30
N GLN A 40 -7.57 -20.96 -5.25
CA GLN A 40 -7.82 -19.73 -4.55
C GLN A 40 -8.59 -19.94 -3.28
N PRO A 41 -8.20 -19.16 -2.28
CA PRO A 41 -8.98 -19.11 -1.06
C PRO A 41 -10.38 -18.57 -1.38
N HIS A 42 -11.38 -19.26 -0.90
CA HIS A 42 -12.72 -18.73 -0.91
C HIS A 42 -12.83 -17.60 0.10
N TYR A 43 -12.81 -16.36 -0.38
CA TYR A 43 -13.11 -15.19 0.43
C TYR A 43 -14.02 -14.25 -0.36
N LEU A 44 -14.74 -13.39 0.36
CA LEU A 44 -15.59 -12.38 -0.26
C LEU A 44 -14.76 -11.17 -0.69
N TYR A 45 -15.15 -10.49 -1.75
CA TYR A 45 -14.47 -9.26 -2.20
C TYR A 45 -14.38 -8.21 -1.09
N GLU A 46 -15.43 -8.08 -0.28
CA GLU A 46 -15.46 -7.20 0.88
C GLU A 46 -14.37 -7.53 1.91
N SER A 47 -13.98 -8.80 2.04
CA SER A 47 -12.89 -9.21 2.91
C SER A 47 -11.55 -8.65 2.44
N SER A 48 -11.33 -8.55 1.13
CA SER A 48 -10.12 -7.90 0.60
C SER A 48 -10.11 -6.39 0.87
N LEU A 49 -11.25 -5.72 0.82
CA LEU A 49 -11.35 -4.29 1.17
C LEU A 49 -11.10 -4.06 2.67
N ARG A 50 -11.69 -4.91 3.53
CA ARG A 50 -11.44 -4.86 4.99
C ARG A 50 -9.98 -5.14 5.32
N PHE A 51 -9.36 -6.11 4.63
CA PHE A 51 -7.93 -6.37 4.76
C PHE A 51 -7.08 -5.16 4.37
N MET A 52 -7.41 -4.47 3.28
CA MET A 52 -6.70 -3.26 2.86
C MET A 52 -6.79 -2.14 3.90
N SER A 53 -7.97 -1.97 4.55
CA SER A 53 -8.15 -1.01 5.63
C SER A 53 -7.33 -1.39 6.86
N LEU A 54 -7.30 -2.68 7.21
CA LEU A 54 -6.45 -3.19 8.31
C LEU A 54 -4.98 -2.96 8.01
N LEU A 55 -4.53 -3.28 6.80
CA LEU A 55 -3.15 -3.07 6.37
C LEU A 55 -2.76 -1.59 6.39
N ALA A 56 -3.65 -0.68 5.99
CA ALA A 56 -3.40 0.74 6.04
C ALA A 56 -3.19 1.25 7.47
N GLY A 57 -3.96 0.72 8.44
CA GLY A 57 -3.80 1.07 9.86
C GLY A 57 -2.53 0.52 10.52
N HIS A 58 -1.85 -0.46 9.90
CA HIS A 58 -0.63 -1.11 10.40
C HIS A 58 0.50 -1.06 9.37
N PHE A 59 0.47 -0.07 8.49
CA PHE A 59 1.37 -0.04 7.32
C PHE A 59 2.84 0.03 7.72
N ASP A 60 3.20 0.86 8.67
CA ASP A 60 4.58 1.03 9.12
C ASP A 60 5.12 -0.25 9.80
N ASP A 61 4.31 -0.89 10.64
CA ASP A 61 4.66 -2.18 11.25
C ASP A 61 4.86 -3.26 10.19
N TYR A 62 4.00 -3.26 9.18
CA TYR A 62 4.07 -4.22 8.07
C TYR A 62 5.34 -4.04 7.24
N ILE A 63 5.69 -2.81 6.88
CA ILE A 63 6.92 -2.50 6.12
C ILE A 63 8.16 -2.84 6.94
N THR A 64 8.18 -2.51 8.23
CA THR A 64 9.27 -2.86 9.15
C THR A 64 9.45 -4.38 9.20
N HIS A 65 8.36 -5.13 9.37
CA HIS A 65 8.40 -6.59 9.38
C HIS A 65 8.93 -7.17 8.06
N LEU A 66 8.49 -6.64 6.92
CA LEU A 66 8.99 -7.08 5.61
C LEU A 66 10.48 -6.81 5.44
N TYR A 67 10.95 -5.65 5.89
CA TYR A 67 12.37 -5.31 5.87
C TYR A 67 13.19 -6.29 6.73
N GLU A 68 12.78 -6.51 7.97
CA GLU A 68 13.45 -7.44 8.88
C GLU A 68 13.44 -8.89 8.36
N ALA A 69 12.29 -9.36 7.88
CA ALA A 69 12.16 -10.69 7.31
C ALA A 69 13.03 -10.87 6.06
N SER A 70 13.12 -9.86 5.21
CA SER A 70 13.97 -9.91 4.01
C SER A 70 15.46 -10.02 4.34
N ASN A 71 15.92 -9.43 5.45
CA ASN A 71 17.32 -9.54 5.90
C ASN A 71 17.71 -10.97 6.30
N SER A 72 16.74 -11.82 6.63
CA SER A 72 16.99 -13.24 6.90
C SER A 72 17.25 -14.07 5.63
N ILE A 73 16.81 -13.56 4.48
CA ILE A 73 16.88 -14.23 3.17
C ILE A 73 18.02 -13.65 2.32
N ILE A 74 18.16 -12.34 2.34
CA ILE A 74 19.10 -11.58 1.50
C ILE A 74 19.93 -10.69 2.42
N ARG A 75 21.25 -10.80 2.33
CA ARG A 75 22.15 -9.89 3.04
C ARG A 75 22.14 -8.54 2.31
N ARG A 76 21.44 -7.56 2.87
CA ARG A 76 21.34 -6.23 2.29
C ARG A 76 22.60 -5.40 2.55
N ASP A 77 23.02 -4.63 1.55
CA ASP A 77 24.04 -3.60 1.68
C ASP A 77 23.38 -2.21 1.54
N THR A 78 23.17 -1.56 2.65
CA THR A 78 22.55 -0.22 2.72
C THR A 78 23.57 0.90 2.72
N SER A 79 24.86 0.62 2.42
CA SER A 79 25.90 1.65 2.34
C SER A 79 25.66 2.63 1.18
N VAL A 80 24.99 2.15 0.12
CA VAL A 80 24.52 2.98 -0.99
C VAL A 80 23.05 2.64 -1.23
N CYS A 81 22.20 3.65 -1.18
CA CYS A 81 20.78 3.51 -1.50
C CYS A 81 20.42 4.44 -2.67
N TYR A 82 19.69 3.90 -3.62
CA TYR A 82 19.09 4.67 -4.69
C TYR A 82 17.67 5.07 -4.28
N PHE A 83 17.33 6.34 -4.51
CA PHE A 83 16.00 6.86 -4.24
C PHE A 83 15.32 7.22 -5.55
N ASP A 84 14.12 6.69 -5.76
CA ASP A 84 13.24 7.12 -6.84
C ASP A 84 11.89 7.56 -6.29
N CYS A 85 11.36 8.62 -6.88
CA CYS A 85 10.07 9.17 -6.51
C CYS A 85 9.11 9.05 -7.70
N THR A 86 8.01 8.36 -7.48
CA THR A 86 6.92 8.23 -8.44
C THR A 86 5.76 9.13 -8.04
N ASN A 87 5.23 9.90 -8.99
CA ASN A 87 4.05 10.73 -8.81
C ASN A 87 2.84 10.00 -9.37
N TYR A 88 1.79 9.88 -8.54
CA TYR A 88 0.47 9.44 -8.96
C TYR A 88 -0.45 10.64 -9.07
N TYR A 89 -1.10 10.79 -10.21
CA TYR A 89 -2.04 11.87 -10.49
C TYR A 89 -3.46 11.39 -10.27
N PHE A 90 -4.29 12.31 -9.83
CA PHE A 90 -5.72 12.08 -9.69
C PHE A 90 -6.47 13.05 -10.61
N GLU A 91 -7.43 12.53 -11.36
CA GLU A 91 -8.32 13.33 -12.22
C GLU A 91 -9.39 14.04 -11.36
N ILE A 92 -8.93 14.88 -10.44
CA ILE A 92 -9.75 15.73 -9.58
C ILE A 92 -9.23 17.16 -9.63
N GLU A 93 -10.11 18.13 -9.46
CA GLU A 93 -9.76 19.55 -9.53
C GLU A 93 -9.28 20.13 -8.20
N THR A 94 -9.55 19.46 -7.09
CA THR A 94 -9.22 19.95 -5.75
C THR A 94 -8.32 19.00 -4.99
N ALA A 95 -7.37 19.55 -4.25
CA ALA A 95 -6.59 18.80 -3.27
C ALA A 95 -7.46 18.40 -2.07
N ASP A 96 -7.00 17.43 -1.29
CA ASP A 96 -7.65 17.11 -0.01
C ASP A 96 -7.29 18.16 1.03
N ASP A 97 -8.21 18.40 1.95
CA ASP A 97 -7.96 19.21 3.13
C ASP A 97 -7.23 18.41 4.21
N ASP A 98 -6.40 19.08 5.00
CA ASP A 98 -5.78 18.45 6.18
C ASP A 98 -6.87 18.09 7.19
N TYR A 99 -6.77 16.90 7.77
CA TYR A 99 -7.67 16.46 8.82
C TYR A 99 -7.18 16.94 10.19
N VAL A 100 -8.06 17.57 10.92
CA VAL A 100 -7.80 17.98 12.32
C VAL A 100 -8.62 17.08 13.24
N ASP A 101 -7.95 16.34 14.11
CA ASP A 101 -8.63 15.57 15.14
C ASP A 101 -9.30 16.54 16.14
N GLU A 102 -10.62 16.45 16.27
CA GLU A 102 -11.41 17.35 17.11
C GLU A 102 -11.15 17.16 18.62
N VAL A 103 -10.59 16.03 19.03
CA VAL A 103 -10.35 15.69 20.44
C VAL A 103 -8.90 16.04 20.84
N THR A 104 -7.93 15.67 20.00
CA THR A 104 -6.50 15.86 20.31
C THR A 104 -5.95 17.17 19.74
N GLY A 105 -6.60 17.75 18.74
CA GLY A 105 -6.10 18.89 17.97
C GLY A 105 -4.93 18.54 17.05
N GLU A 106 -4.58 17.26 16.87
CA GLU A 106 -3.54 16.83 15.96
C GLU A 106 -3.96 17.04 14.51
N ILE A 107 -3.00 17.53 13.71
CA ILE A 107 -3.22 17.78 12.29
C ILE A 107 -2.59 16.63 11.50
N SER A 108 -3.42 15.85 10.81
CA SER A 108 -2.99 14.86 9.84
C SER A 108 -2.97 15.49 8.44
N SER A 109 -1.78 15.51 7.83
CA SER A 109 -1.61 16.09 6.51
C SER A 109 -2.37 15.28 5.45
N ALA A 110 -3.08 15.99 4.59
CA ALA A 110 -3.79 15.37 3.47
C ALA A 110 -2.83 14.62 2.53
N LEU A 111 -3.29 13.51 1.96
CA LEU A 111 -2.50 12.66 1.09
C LEU A 111 -2.33 13.27 -0.32
N ARG A 112 -3.43 13.80 -0.90
CA ARG A 112 -3.44 14.36 -2.25
C ARG A 112 -3.29 15.87 -2.17
N LYS A 113 -2.14 16.39 -2.56
CA LYS A 113 -1.82 17.82 -2.54
C LYS A 113 -1.30 18.29 -3.90
N TYR A 114 -1.45 19.57 -4.16
CA TYR A 114 -0.72 20.19 -5.27
C TYR A 114 0.77 20.17 -4.98
N GLY A 115 1.56 19.82 -5.98
CA GLY A 115 3.01 19.74 -5.84
C GLY A 115 3.71 19.78 -7.19
N ILE A 116 5.03 19.92 -7.14
CA ILE A 116 5.87 19.87 -8.32
C ILE A 116 5.99 18.42 -8.76
N SER A 117 5.55 18.14 -9.97
CA SER A 117 5.71 16.84 -10.60
C SER A 117 6.67 16.90 -11.77
N LYS A 118 7.29 15.76 -12.11
CA LYS A 118 8.18 15.63 -13.28
C LYS A 118 7.48 16.03 -14.60
N GLN A 119 6.15 15.94 -14.66
CA GLN A 119 5.35 16.19 -15.86
C GLN A 119 4.61 17.54 -15.81
N HIS A 120 4.82 18.35 -14.78
CA HIS A 120 4.18 19.66 -14.59
C HIS A 120 2.65 19.64 -14.73
N GLN A 121 2.04 18.53 -14.28
CA GLN A 121 0.57 18.40 -14.30
C GLN A 121 -0.07 19.28 -13.25
N PRO A 122 -1.21 19.94 -13.55
CA PRO A 122 -1.89 20.82 -12.61
C PRO A 122 -2.74 20.10 -11.57
N SER A 123 -2.90 18.79 -11.68
CA SER A 123 -3.75 17.99 -10.80
C SER A 123 -3.06 17.65 -9.48
N PRO A 124 -3.82 17.43 -8.39
CA PRO A 124 -3.26 16.93 -7.14
C PRO A 124 -2.54 15.61 -7.33
N ILE A 125 -1.45 15.44 -6.62
CA ILE A 125 -0.57 14.27 -6.71
C ILE A 125 -0.41 13.58 -5.36
N VAL A 126 -0.10 12.29 -5.40
CA VAL A 126 0.50 11.54 -4.31
C VAL A 126 1.89 11.13 -4.74
N GLN A 127 2.88 11.39 -3.92
CA GLN A 127 4.25 10.99 -4.16
C GLN A 127 4.59 9.73 -3.36
N MET A 128 5.15 8.75 -4.04
CA MET A 128 5.69 7.54 -3.42
C MET A 128 7.19 7.51 -3.62
N GLY A 129 7.93 7.48 -2.52
CA GLY A 129 9.38 7.27 -2.53
C GLY A 129 9.71 5.78 -2.42
N LEU A 130 10.66 5.32 -3.22
CA LEU A 130 11.22 3.98 -3.16
C LEU A 130 12.72 4.07 -2.92
N PHE A 131 13.20 3.38 -1.88
CA PHE A 131 14.61 3.18 -1.63
C PHE A 131 15.01 1.78 -2.08
N ILE A 132 16.06 1.69 -2.89
CA ILE A 132 16.61 0.44 -3.39
C ILE A 132 18.07 0.39 -2.95
N ASP A 133 18.44 -0.66 -2.24
CA ASP A 133 19.83 -0.93 -1.86
C ASP A 133 20.62 -1.49 -3.06
N ALA A 134 21.92 -1.25 -3.04
CA ALA A 134 22.82 -1.81 -4.03
C ALA A 134 23.13 -3.28 -3.66
N GLN A 135 22.72 -4.21 -4.50
CA GLN A 135 23.19 -5.59 -4.49
C GLN A 135 23.86 -5.94 -5.80
#